data_345e3ce998dc0fb678fe4f3fb6c7cf80
#
_entry.id   345e3ce998dc0fb678fe4f3fb6c7cf80
#
_cell.length_a   1.000
_cell.length_b   1.000
_cell.length_c   1.000
_cell.angle_alpha   90.00
_cell.angle_beta   90.00
_cell.angle_gamma   90.00
#
_symmetry.space_group_name_H-M   'P 1'
#
loop_
_entity.id
_entity.type
_entity.pdbx_description
1 polymer ?
#
loop_
_entity_poly.entity_id
_entity_poly.type
_entity_poly.pdbx_seq_one_letter_code
_entity_poly.pdbx_strand_id
1 'polypeptide(L)'
;MTPKNTLCLWYDGTALDAATFYAKTFPNSAVGTIYRAPSDYPSGKEGDILTVEFTVIGIPCLGLNGGPMFKHTEAFSFQVATDDQVETDRLWNAIVGNGGQESACGWCKDKWGLSWQITPRALTAAIADPDRAAARRAFEAMMEMTKIDIAKIEAARMKR
;
A
#
# COMPACT_ATOMS: atom_id res chain seq x y z
N MET A 1 19.05 8.81 13.35
CA MET A 1 18.28 8.58 14.60
C MET A 1 17.47 7.31 14.46
N THR A 2 17.55 6.40 15.40
CA THR A 2 16.76 5.16 15.37
C THR A 2 15.28 5.48 15.56
N PRO A 3 14.38 5.01 14.69
CA PRO A 3 12.95 5.26 14.83
C PRO A 3 12.41 4.71 16.16
N LYS A 4 11.58 5.49 16.84
CA LYS A 4 10.90 5.07 18.07
C LYS A 4 9.52 4.45 17.80
N ASN A 5 8.97 4.67 16.63
CA ASN A 5 7.67 4.18 16.22
C ASN A 5 7.81 3.43 14.90
N THR A 6 7.37 2.18 14.88
CA THR A 6 7.47 1.28 13.74
C THR A 6 6.12 0.61 13.52
N LEU A 7 5.68 0.53 12.29
CA LEU A 7 4.48 -0.23 11.94
C LEU A 7 4.81 -1.72 11.93
N CYS A 8 4.16 -2.50 12.77
CA CYS A 8 4.28 -3.95 12.75
C CYS A 8 3.17 -4.55 11.88
N LEU A 9 3.56 -5.25 10.85
CA LEU A 9 2.66 -5.91 9.90
C LEU A 9 2.76 -7.43 10.07
N TRP A 10 1.62 -8.06 10.27
CA TRP A 10 1.54 -9.51 10.50
C TRP A 10 1.54 -10.28 9.18
N TYR A 11 2.35 -11.36 9.10
CA TYR A 11 2.41 -12.26 7.95
C TYR A 11 2.41 -13.72 8.40
N ASP A 12 1.93 -14.58 7.55
CA ASP A 12 1.99 -16.04 7.72
C ASP A 12 3.22 -16.59 6.98
N GLY A 13 4.39 -16.41 7.58
CA GLY A 13 5.66 -16.92 7.04
C GLY A 13 6.24 -16.14 5.86
N THR A 14 5.61 -15.09 5.38
CA THR A 14 5.93 -14.41 4.12
C THR A 14 6.47 -12.99 4.28
N ALA A 15 6.87 -12.60 5.49
CA ALA A 15 7.33 -11.23 5.76
C ALA A 15 8.51 -10.81 4.86
N LEU A 16 9.49 -11.69 4.61
CA LEU A 16 10.63 -11.37 3.74
C LEU A 16 10.20 -11.22 2.28
N ASP A 17 9.32 -12.08 1.79
CA ASP A 17 8.80 -11.99 0.41
C ASP A 17 8.04 -10.68 0.21
N ALA A 18 7.19 -10.30 1.17
CA ALA A 18 6.47 -9.04 1.15
C ALA A 18 7.40 -7.83 1.19
N ALA A 19 8.33 -7.78 2.13
CA ALA A 19 9.31 -6.70 2.23
C ALA A 19 10.16 -6.56 0.96
N THR A 20 10.56 -7.66 0.35
CA THR A 20 11.32 -7.68 -0.91
C THR A 20 10.48 -7.12 -2.06
N PHE A 21 9.21 -7.49 -2.13
CA PHE A 21 8.29 -6.95 -3.13
C PHE A 21 8.11 -5.43 -2.97
N TYR A 22 7.90 -4.94 -1.76
CA TYR A 22 7.74 -3.50 -1.50
C TYR A 22 9.02 -2.73 -1.84
N ALA A 23 10.17 -3.27 -1.48
CA ALA A 23 11.47 -2.64 -1.75
C ALA A 23 11.74 -2.44 -3.24
N LYS A 24 11.37 -3.41 -4.08
CA LYS A 24 11.56 -3.29 -5.54
C LYS A 24 10.46 -2.50 -6.24
N THR A 25 9.29 -2.33 -5.60
CA THR A 25 8.10 -1.73 -6.22
C THR A 25 8.02 -0.22 -5.94
N PHE A 26 8.27 0.18 -4.69
CA PHE A 26 8.08 1.55 -4.24
C PHE A 26 9.42 2.30 -4.14
N PRO A 27 9.43 3.63 -4.43
CA PRO A 27 10.61 4.45 -4.20
C PRO A 27 10.92 4.56 -2.70
N ASN A 28 12.17 4.86 -2.37
CA ASN A 28 12.62 5.05 -0.98
C ASN A 28 12.17 3.93 -0.05
N SER A 29 12.30 2.70 -0.52
CA SER A 29 11.88 1.48 0.18
C SER A 29 13.01 0.45 0.14
N ALA A 30 13.23 -0.25 1.24
CA ALA A 30 14.34 -1.18 1.37
C ALA A 30 14.03 -2.28 2.40
N VAL A 31 14.64 -3.44 2.20
CA VAL A 31 14.69 -4.50 3.23
C VAL A 31 15.84 -4.17 4.18
N GLY A 32 15.58 -4.26 5.47
CA GLY A 32 16.55 -4.06 6.53
C GLY A 32 16.99 -5.38 7.19
N THR A 33 17.13 -5.34 8.51
CA THR A 33 17.64 -6.48 9.29
C THR A 33 16.63 -7.61 9.37
N ILE A 34 17.10 -8.84 9.21
CA ILE A 34 16.32 -10.07 9.38
C ILE A 34 16.71 -10.68 10.73
N TYR A 35 15.72 -10.93 11.58
CA TYR A 35 15.91 -11.59 12.86
C TYR A 35 15.31 -12.99 12.83
N ARG A 36 16.09 -13.96 13.29
CA ARG A 36 15.67 -15.34 13.39
C ARG A 36 15.20 -15.66 14.80
N ALA A 37 14.24 -16.57 14.91
CA ALA A 37 13.69 -16.97 16.21
C ALA A 37 14.77 -17.60 17.10
N PRO A 38 14.93 -17.11 18.34
CA PRO A 38 15.93 -17.67 19.28
C PRO A 38 15.45 -18.96 19.94
N SER A 39 14.20 -19.34 19.75
CA SER A 39 13.60 -20.58 20.22
C SER A 39 12.35 -20.90 19.39
N ASP A 40 11.77 -22.10 19.60
CA ASP A 40 10.45 -22.39 19.05
C ASP A 40 9.41 -21.39 19.56
N TYR A 41 8.41 -21.11 18.72
CA TYR A 41 7.31 -20.20 19.02
C TYR A 41 6.01 -20.74 18.41
N PRO A 42 4.81 -20.21 18.71
CA PRO A 42 3.54 -20.83 18.34
C PRO A 42 3.37 -21.21 16.87
N SER A 43 3.98 -20.45 15.95
CA SER A 43 3.84 -20.64 14.50
C SER A 43 5.15 -20.99 13.79
N GLY A 44 6.21 -21.33 14.53
CA GLY A 44 7.51 -21.63 13.90
C GLY A 44 8.52 -22.25 14.87
N LYS A 45 9.70 -22.46 14.34
CA LYS A 45 10.83 -23.11 15.03
C LYS A 45 12.01 -22.18 15.23
N GLU A 46 12.86 -22.53 16.20
CA GLU A 46 14.16 -21.89 16.36
C GLU A 46 14.89 -21.81 15.01
N GLY A 47 15.44 -20.63 14.71
CA GLY A 47 16.16 -20.38 13.47
C GLY A 47 15.30 -19.93 12.29
N ASP A 48 13.98 -20.07 12.36
CA ASP A 48 13.08 -19.51 11.34
C ASP A 48 13.16 -17.99 11.34
N ILE A 49 12.87 -17.35 10.20
CA ILE A 49 12.75 -15.90 10.13
C ILE A 49 11.54 -15.47 10.94
N LEU A 50 11.76 -14.75 12.04
CA LEU A 50 10.71 -14.27 12.91
C LEU A 50 10.25 -12.88 12.49
N THR A 51 11.19 -11.94 12.34
CA THR A 51 10.88 -10.56 11.94
C THR A 51 11.82 -10.06 10.86
N VAL A 52 11.30 -9.15 10.05
CA VAL A 52 12.05 -8.47 8.99
C VAL A 52 11.80 -6.97 9.13
N GLU A 53 12.86 -6.22 9.38
CA GLU A 53 12.79 -4.76 9.31
C GLU A 53 12.76 -4.34 7.83
N PHE A 54 11.93 -3.37 7.50
CA PHE A 54 11.90 -2.79 6.17
C PHE A 54 11.35 -1.36 6.20
N THR A 55 11.51 -0.67 5.09
CA THR A 55 11.01 0.68 4.91
C THR A 55 10.09 0.71 3.69
N VAL A 56 8.94 1.34 3.82
CA VAL A 56 8.01 1.61 2.72
C VAL A 56 7.88 3.12 2.57
N ILE A 57 8.42 3.66 1.49
CA ILE A 57 8.38 5.09 1.17
C ILE A 57 8.73 5.94 2.40
N GLY A 58 9.85 5.61 3.03
CA GLY A 58 10.37 6.30 4.21
C GLY A 58 9.72 5.90 5.55
N ILE A 59 8.66 5.10 5.58
CA ILE A 59 8.02 4.65 6.83
C ILE A 59 8.70 3.39 7.32
N PRO A 60 9.24 3.39 8.56
CA PRO A 60 9.83 2.19 9.14
C PRO A 60 8.74 1.16 9.49
N CYS A 61 8.96 -0.07 9.07
CA CYS A 61 8.07 -1.20 9.25
C CYS A 61 8.81 -2.40 9.83
N LEU A 62 8.07 -3.27 10.48
CA LEU A 62 8.50 -4.58 10.94
C LEU A 62 7.52 -5.63 10.44
N GLY A 63 7.96 -6.56 9.62
CA GLY A 63 7.18 -7.72 9.22
C GLY A 63 7.34 -8.82 10.27
N LEU A 64 6.25 -9.25 10.90
CA LEU A 64 6.23 -10.33 11.87
C LEU A 64 5.63 -11.58 11.25
N ASN A 65 6.40 -12.66 11.21
CA ASN A 65 5.89 -13.99 10.83
C ASN A 65 5.17 -14.63 12.02
N GLY A 66 3.94 -14.18 12.26
CA GLY A 66 3.16 -14.61 13.41
C GLY A 66 2.26 -15.82 13.16
N GLY A 67 2.16 -16.28 11.91
CA GLY A 67 1.32 -17.41 11.51
C GLY A 67 -0.04 -17.01 10.95
N PRO A 68 -0.97 -17.97 10.78
CA PRO A 68 -2.20 -17.78 10.02
C PRO A 68 -3.35 -17.14 10.82
N MET A 69 -3.15 -16.82 12.11
CA MET A 69 -4.24 -16.45 13.01
C MET A 69 -4.92 -15.13 12.65
N PHE A 70 -4.14 -14.14 12.20
CA PHE A 70 -4.65 -12.81 11.87
C PHE A 70 -4.44 -12.50 10.40
N LYS A 71 -5.41 -11.79 9.81
CA LYS A 71 -5.39 -11.35 8.42
C LYS A 71 -5.56 -9.84 8.33
N HIS A 72 -4.95 -9.25 7.31
CA HIS A 72 -5.15 -7.83 7.02
C HIS A 72 -6.59 -7.56 6.57
N THR A 73 -7.07 -6.38 6.91
CA THR A 73 -8.37 -5.88 6.47
C THR A 73 -8.22 -4.46 5.93
N GLU A 74 -9.29 -3.92 5.34
CA GLU A 74 -9.33 -2.55 4.84
C GLU A 74 -9.29 -1.48 5.93
N ALA A 75 -9.32 -1.87 7.21
CA ALA A 75 -9.19 -0.94 8.34
C ALA A 75 -7.81 -0.27 8.39
N PHE A 76 -6.80 -0.85 7.76
CA PHE A 76 -5.48 -0.27 7.56
C PHE A 76 -5.13 -0.27 6.08
N SER A 77 -4.52 0.80 5.60
CA SER A 77 -3.95 0.88 4.25
C SER A 77 -2.76 1.84 4.23
N PHE A 78 -1.82 1.58 3.34
CA PHE A 78 -0.88 2.61 2.92
C PHE A 78 -1.53 3.45 1.81
N GLN A 79 -1.55 4.77 1.98
CA GLN A 79 -1.92 5.69 0.92
C GLN A 79 -0.66 6.21 0.26
N VAL A 80 -0.50 5.93 -1.03
CA VAL A 80 0.67 6.32 -1.81
C VAL A 80 0.27 7.39 -2.80
N ALA A 81 0.86 8.58 -2.68
CA ALA A 81 0.70 9.64 -3.65
C ALA A 81 1.49 9.32 -4.92
N THR A 82 0.89 9.55 -6.08
CA THR A 82 1.55 9.43 -7.37
C THR A 82 1.52 10.77 -8.11
N ASP A 83 2.54 11.03 -8.92
CA ASP A 83 2.72 12.32 -9.57
C ASP A 83 1.98 12.41 -10.92
N ASP A 84 1.84 11.29 -11.62
CA ASP A 84 1.20 11.21 -12.93
C ASP A 84 0.52 9.85 -13.18
N GLN A 85 -0.09 9.71 -14.37
CA GLN A 85 -0.77 8.48 -14.75
C GLN A 85 0.20 7.32 -14.95
N VAL A 86 1.40 7.59 -15.45
CA VAL A 86 2.42 6.55 -15.69
C VAL A 86 2.82 5.90 -14.39
N GLU A 87 3.10 6.68 -13.34
CA GLU A 87 3.43 6.18 -12.01
C GLU A 87 2.24 5.45 -11.38
N THR A 88 1.03 6.02 -11.51
CA THR A 88 -0.22 5.40 -11.03
C THR A 88 -0.41 4.02 -11.64
N ASP A 89 -0.28 3.90 -12.95
CA ASP A 89 -0.42 2.64 -13.68
C ASP A 89 0.65 1.64 -13.27
N ARG A 90 1.90 2.08 -13.14
CA ARG A 90 3.03 1.23 -12.77
C ARG A 90 2.83 0.59 -11.39
N LEU A 91 2.48 1.39 -10.38
CA LEU A 91 2.28 0.89 -9.02
C LEU A 91 1.04 -0.01 -8.93
N TRP A 92 -0.06 0.43 -9.52
CA TRP A 92 -1.29 -0.36 -9.57
C TRP A 92 -1.07 -1.74 -10.21
N ASN A 93 -0.47 -1.75 -11.39
CA ASN A 93 -0.23 -2.99 -12.13
C ASN A 93 0.78 -3.89 -11.42
N ALA A 94 1.79 -3.33 -10.75
CA ALA A 94 2.75 -4.11 -9.97
C ALA A 94 2.06 -4.84 -8.80
N ILE A 95 1.17 -4.17 -8.08
CA ILE A 95 0.47 -4.77 -6.92
C ILE A 95 -0.56 -5.79 -7.40
N VAL A 96 -1.43 -5.41 -8.31
CA VAL A 96 -2.52 -6.25 -8.81
C VAL A 96 -1.96 -7.44 -9.61
N GLY A 97 -0.94 -7.19 -10.44
CA GLY A 97 -0.30 -8.22 -11.26
C GLY A 97 0.55 -9.23 -10.48
N ASN A 98 0.86 -8.96 -9.21
CA ASN A 98 1.58 -9.89 -8.33
C ASN A 98 0.65 -10.64 -7.37
N GLY A 99 -0.44 -11.17 -7.87
CA GLY A 99 -1.41 -11.91 -7.06
C GLY A 99 -2.32 -11.04 -6.21
N GLY A 100 -2.37 -9.74 -6.48
CA GLY A 100 -3.23 -8.79 -5.81
C GLY A 100 -4.64 -8.74 -6.38
N GLN A 101 -5.45 -7.84 -5.84
CA GLN A 101 -6.85 -7.66 -6.22
C GLN A 101 -7.17 -6.18 -6.38
N GLU A 102 -7.91 -5.85 -7.44
CA GLU A 102 -8.49 -4.53 -7.62
C GLU A 102 -9.65 -4.29 -6.64
N SER A 103 -9.82 -3.04 -6.22
CA SER A 103 -10.97 -2.57 -5.50
C SER A 103 -11.38 -1.19 -6.02
N ALA A 104 -12.35 -0.56 -5.39
CA ALA A 104 -12.90 0.72 -5.84
C ALA A 104 -12.04 1.92 -5.41
N CYS A 105 -12.20 3.03 -6.12
CA CYS A 105 -11.70 4.36 -5.72
C CYS A 105 -10.17 4.44 -5.54
N GLY A 106 -9.41 3.70 -6.33
CA GLY A 106 -7.95 3.67 -6.22
C GLY A 106 -7.42 2.73 -5.13
N TRP A 107 -8.28 1.95 -4.51
CA TRP A 107 -7.89 0.92 -3.56
C TRP A 107 -7.54 -0.38 -4.27
N CYS A 108 -6.54 -1.07 -3.77
CA CYS A 108 -6.21 -2.44 -4.18
C CYS A 108 -5.59 -3.19 -2.99
N LYS A 109 -5.52 -4.50 -3.10
CA LYS A 109 -4.82 -5.35 -2.13
C LYS A 109 -3.63 -6.01 -2.78
N ASP A 110 -2.56 -6.18 -2.00
CA ASP A 110 -1.48 -7.03 -2.44
C ASP A 110 -1.82 -8.52 -2.19
N LYS A 111 -0.92 -9.39 -2.63
CA LYS A 111 -1.13 -10.83 -2.52
C LYS A 111 -1.21 -11.34 -1.07
N TRP A 112 -0.75 -10.54 -0.10
CA TRP A 112 -0.81 -10.85 1.33
C TRP A 112 -2.03 -10.25 2.02
N GLY A 113 -2.90 -9.57 1.27
CA GLY A 113 -4.14 -8.98 1.77
C GLY A 113 -3.99 -7.58 2.34
N LEU A 114 -2.80 -7.01 2.33
CA LEU A 114 -2.58 -5.63 2.77
C LEU A 114 -3.17 -4.65 1.75
N SER A 115 -3.92 -3.68 2.24
CA SER A 115 -4.59 -2.69 1.40
C SER A 115 -3.68 -1.51 1.08
N TRP A 116 -3.80 -1.05 -0.16
CA TRP A 116 -3.08 0.10 -0.72
C TRP A 116 -4.08 1.05 -1.36
N GLN A 117 -3.86 2.35 -1.17
CA GLN A 117 -4.55 3.39 -1.92
C GLN A 117 -3.53 4.04 -2.84
N ILE A 118 -3.67 3.84 -4.13
CA ILE A 118 -2.83 4.49 -5.14
C ILE A 118 -3.55 5.77 -5.56
N THR A 119 -3.10 6.89 -4.99
CA THR A 119 -3.82 8.16 -4.98
C THR A 119 -3.04 9.25 -5.71
N PRO A 120 -3.33 9.50 -6.98
CA PRO A 120 -2.68 10.60 -7.69
C PRO A 120 -2.88 11.94 -6.97
N ARG A 121 -1.84 12.76 -6.94
CA ARG A 121 -1.91 14.12 -6.37
C ARG A 121 -2.99 14.97 -7.05
N ALA A 122 -3.23 14.73 -8.35
CA ALA A 122 -4.31 15.36 -9.08
C ALA A 122 -5.69 15.07 -8.48
N LEU A 123 -5.93 13.84 -8.00
CA LEU A 123 -7.18 13.47 -7.32
C LEU A 123 -7.32 14.22 -5.99
N THR A 124 -6.29 14.22 -5.17
CA THR A 124 -6.29 14.94 -3.89
C THR A 124 -6.57 16.43 -4.09
N ALA A 125 -5.91 17.04 -5.08
CA ALA A 125 -6.13 18.45 -5.43
C ALA A 125 -7.56 18.70 -5.93
N ALA A 126 -8.11 17.81 -6.74
CA ALA A 126 -9.46 17.95 -7.28
C ALA A 126 -10.55 17.87 -6.18
N ILE A 127 -10.37 16.97 -5.22
CA ILE A 127 -11.30 16.82 -4.08
C ILE A 127 -11.19 18.03 -3.13
N ALA A 128 -10.02 18.62 -3.01
CA ALA A 128 -9.77 19.81 -2.19
C ALA A 128 -10.09 21.12 -2.92
N ASP A 129 -10.65 21.10 -4.12
CA ASP A 129 -10.97 22.30 -4.89
C ASP A 129 -11.85 23.26 -4.09
N PRO A 130 -11.49 24.56 -4.02
CA PRO A 130 -12.33 25.57 -3.39
C PRO A 130 -13.73 25.69 -4.02
N ASP A 131 -13.85 25.45 -5.32
CA ASP A 131 -15.15 25.28 -5.97
C ASP A 131 -15.75 23.92 -5.54
N ARG A 132 -16.67 23.99 -4.59
CA ARG A 132 -17.28 22.77 -4.02
C ARG A 132 -18.05 21.94 -5.04
N ALA A 133 -18.60 22.58 -6.08
CA ALA A 133 -19.28 21.85 -7.15
C ALA A 133 -18.28 21.07 -8.03
N ALA A 134 -17.13 21.67 -8.32
CA ALA A 134 -16.03 20.98 -9.02
C ALA A 134 -15.48 19.82 -8.20
N ALA A 135 -15.23 20.03 -6.91
CA ALA A 135 -14.78 18.99 -5.99
C ALA A 135 -15.76 17.81 -5.92
N ARG A 136 -17.04 18.10 -5.85
CA ARG A 136 -18.11 17.09 -5.84
C ARG A 136 -18.10 16.26 -7.12
N ARG A 137 -18.02 16.89 -8.29
CA ARG A 137 -17.97 16.16 -9.56
C ARG A 137 -16.76 15.24 -9.66
N ALA A 138 -15.58 15.71 -9.21
CA ALA A 138 -14.38 14.88 -9.17
C ALA A 138 -14.54 13.68 -8.23
N PHE A 139 -15.12 13.89 -7.05
CA PHE A 139 -15.37 12.84 -6.08
C PHE A 139 -16.35 11.79 -6.60
N GLU A 140 -17.45 12.23 -7.22
CA GLU A 140 -18.45 11.35 -7.83
C GLU A 140 -17.82 10.52 -8.97
N ALA A 141 -16.96 11.13 -9.80
CA ALA A 141 -16.24 10.42 -10.84
C ALA A 141 -15.28 9.36 -10.25
N MET A 142 -14.57 9.68 -9.17
CA MET A 142 -13.69 8.74 -8.48
C MET A 142 -14.44 7.51 -7.98
N MET A 143 -15.66 7.69 -7.44
CA MET A 143 -16.46 6.58 -6.90
C MET A 143 -16.83 5.52 -7.94
N GLU A 144 -16.79 5.86 -9.22
CA GLU A 144 -17.09 4.94 -10.33
C GLU A 144 -15.81 4.24 -10.87
N MET A 145 -14.64 4.52 -10.29
CA MET A 145 -13.37 3.98 -10.76
C MET A 145 -12.89 2.81 -9.91
N THR A 146 -12.06 1.96 -10.50
CA THR A 146 -11.13 1.07 -9.81
C THR A 146 -9.77 1.76 -9.72
N LYS A 147 -8.89 1.61 -10.69
CA LYS A 147 -7.70 2.44 -10.81
C LYS A 147 -8.10 3.87 -11.16
N ILE A 148 -7.45 4.84 -10.53
CA ILE A 148 -7.73 6.25 -10.81
C ILE A 148 -7.25 6.63 -12.20
N ASP A 149 -8.14 7.24 -12.97
CA ASP A 149 -7.90 7.83 -14.28
C ASP A 149 -7.87 9.36 -14.12
N ILE A 150 -6.67 9.93 -14.15
CA ILE A 150 -6.46 11.36 -13.92
C ILE A 150 -7.21 12.20 -14.95
N ALA A 151 -7.19 11.79 -16.23
CA ALA A 151 -7.87 12.53 -17.28
C ALA A 151 -9.39 12.61 -17.06
N LYS A 152 -10.00 11.54 -16.59
CA LYS A 152 -11.44 11.53 -16.24
C LYS A 152 -11.74 12.37 -15.00
N ILE A 153 -10.87 12.38 -14.00
CA ILE A 153 -11.00 13.26 -12.83
C ILE A 153 -10.98 14.73 -13.27
N GLU A 154 -9.99 15.12 -14.07
CA GLU A 154 -9.87 16.50 -14.56
C GLU A 154 -11.06 16.90 -15.45
N ALA A 155 -11.49 16.02 -16.33
CA ALA A 155 -12.67 16.27 -17.17
C ALA A 155 -13.95 16.47 -16.34
N ALA A 156 -14.17 15.67 -15.29
CA ALA A 156 -15.30 15.82 -14.40
C ALA A 156 -15.25 17.14 -13.62
N ARG A 157 -14.06 17.50 -13.13
CA ARG A 157 -13.81 18.76 -12.42
C ARG A 157 -14.17 19.98 -13.26
N MET A 158 -13.83 19.97 -14.56
CA MET A 158 -14.01 21.10 -15.47
C MET A 158 -15.40 21.24 -16.07
N LYS A 159 -16.28 20.25 -15.96
CA LYS A 159 -17.66 20.36 -16.46
C LYS A 159 -18.41 21.49 -15.73
N ARG A 160 -18.91 22.45 -16.50
CA ARG A 160 -19.82 23.50 -16.03
C ARG A 160 -21.27 23.07 -16.15
#